data_9000c46307d24fc5906e8810e815950f
#
_entry.id   9000c46307d24fc5906e8810e815950f
#
_cell.length_a   1.000
_cell.length_b   1.000
_cell.length_c   1.000
_cell.angle_alpha   90.00
_cell.angle_beta   90.00
_cell.angle_gamma   90.00
#
_symmetry.space_group_name_H-M   'P 1'
#
loop_
_entity.id
_entity.type
_entity.pdbx_description
1 polymer ?
#
loop_
_entity_poly.entity_id
_entity_poly.type
_entity_poly.pdbx_seq_one_letter_code
_entity_poly.pdbx_strand_id
1 'polypeptide(L)'
;EHEIFNFTNEIINYYHKANLVITRSGASALGELINYNIPFISIPLPTSADNHQYKNAEFYAKKGFGFFLNQKDIKDNLYDLIDKIFNDKSLIDTLLTNQRQHSDKDIFNSLNLQIEKILDEKN
;
A
#
# COMPACT_ATOMS: atom_id res chain seq x y z
N GLU A 1 7.76 6.29 -19.56
CA GLU A 1 8.45 7.33 -18.77
C GLU A 1 8.54 6.93 -17.31
N HIS A 2 9.68 7.26 -16.72
CA HIS A 2 9.90 7.05 -15.30
C HIS A 2 10.13 8.38 -14.62
N GLU A 3 9.41 8.63 -13.54
CA GLU A 3 9.68 9.77 -12.68
C GLU A 3 10.35 9.28 -11.41
N ILE A 4 11.50 9.83 -11.07
CA ILE A 4 12.22 9.53 -9.84
C ILE A 4 12.28 10.81 -9.02
N PHE A 5 11.84 10.71 -7.77
CA PHE A 5 11.87 11.86 -6.86
C PHE A 5 12.21 11.41 -5.44
N ASN A 6 12.85 12.30 -4.69
CA ASN A 6 13.07 12.13 -3.27
C ASN A 6 11.80 12.53 -2.51
N PHE A 7 11.79 12.35 -1.19
CA PHE A 7 10.67 12.77 -0.38
C PHE A 7 10.29 14.22 -0.67
N THR A 8 9.00 14.48 -0.87
CA THR A 8 8.46 15.82 -1.15
C THR A 8 7.07 15.93 -0.53
N ASN A 9 6.69 17.17 -0.17
CA ASN A 9 5.34 17.45 0.33
C ASN A 9 4.26 17.26 -0.74
N GLU A 10 4.66 17.13 -2.00
CA GLU A 10 3.76 16.93 -3.13
C GLU A 10 3.63 15.47 -3.55
N ILE A 11 4.09 14.54 -2.71
CA ILE A 11 4.11 13.11 -3.06
C ILE A 11 2.72 12.57 -3.43
N ILE A 12 1.67 13.11 -2.81
CA ILE A 12 0.29 12.71 -3.11
C ILE A 12 -0.05 13.00 -4.59
N ASN A 13 0.43 14.10 -5.14
CA ASN A 13 0.21 14.44 -6.55
C ASN A 13 0.88 13.44 -7.48
N TYR A 14 2.04 12.91 -7.11
CA TYR A 14 2.70 11.87 -7.87
C TYR A 14 1.95 10.54 -7.77
N TYR A 15 1.39 10.20 -6.61
CA TYR A 15 0.60 8.99 -6.45
C TYR A 15 -0.60 8.95 -7.40
N HIS A 16 -1.27 10.07 -7.60
CA HIS A 16 -2.42 10.13 -8.52
C HIS A 16 -2.05 9.84 -9.97
N LYS A 17 -0.79 10.05 -10.36
CA LYS A 17 -0.30 9.80 -11.70
C LYS A 17 0.31 8.42 -11.88
N ALA A 18 0.63 7.75 -10.78
CA ALA A 18 1.36 6.50 -10.83
C ALA A 18 0.44 5.32 -11.12
N ASN A 19 0.89 4.40 -11.98
CA ASN A 19 0.25 3.12 -12.23
C ASN A 19 0.75 2.05 -11.27
N LEU A 20 1.95 2.21 -10.74
CA LEU A 20 2.59 1.31 -9.79
C LEU A 20 3.63 2.12 -9.02
N VAL A 21 3.62 1.99 -7.71
CA VAL A 21 4.59 2.67 -6.84
C VAL A 21 5.52 1.65 -6.22
N ILE A 22 6.82 1.94 -6.21
CA ILE A 22 7.82 1.16 -5.50
C ILE A 22 8.25 1.99 -4.30
N THR A 23 8.11 1.46 -3.10
CA THR A 23 8.31 2.22 -1.88
C THR A 23 8.87 1.36 -0.74
N ARG A 24 9.43 2.02 0.27
CA ARG A 24 9.69 1.38 1.55
C ARG A 24 8.36 1.07 2.27
N SER A 25 8.42 0.19 3.26
CA SER A 25 7.23 -0.39 3.89
C SER A 25 6.82 0.32 5.18
N GLY A 26 6.94 1.67 5.22
CA GLY A 26 6.43 2.45 6.34
C GLY A 26 4.91 2.39 6.42
N ALA A 27 4.36 2.27 7.63
CA ALA A 27 2.91 2.09 7.81
C ALA A 27 2.10 3.24 7.22
N SER A 28 2.56 4.50 7.41
CA SER A 28 1.86 5.67 6.85
C SER A 28 1.84 5.65 5.33
N ALA A 29 2.98 5.34 4.70
CA ALA A 29 3.08 5.32 3.24
C ALA A 29 2.19 4.24 2.64
N LEU A 30 2.22 3.03 3.20
CA LEU A 30 1.41 1.93 2.69
C LEU A 30 -0.08 2.19 2.92
N GLY A 31 -0.45 2.74 4.07
CA GLY A 31 -1.83 3.12 4.35
C GLY A 31 -2.37 4.17 3.37
N GLU A 32 -1.56 5.17 3.04
CA GLU A 32 -1.94 6.18 2.04
C GLU A 32 -2.18 5.58 0.66
N LEU A 33 -1.28 4.69 0.22
CA LEU A 33 -1.42 4.03 -1.08
C LEU A 33 -2.70 3.23 -1.16
N ILE A 34 -3.05 2.51 -0.10
CA ILE A 34 -4.30 1.76 -0.04
C ILE A 34 -5.51 2.71 -0.12
N ASN A 35 -5.48 3.80 0.63
CA ASN A 35 -6.58 4.77 0.63
C ASN A 35 -6.78 5.44 -0.73
N TYR A 36 -5.70 5.66 -1.47
CA TYR A 36 -5.76 6.22 -2.82
C TYR A 36 -5.97 5.16 -3.91
N ASN A 37 -6.05 3.89 -3.52
CA ASN A 37 -6.27 2.75 -4.42
C ASN A 37 -5.18 2.66 -5.49
N ILE A 38 -3.92 2.64 -5.03
CA ILE A 38 -2.75 2.59 -5.90
C ILE A 38 -1.98 1.28 -5.64
N PRO A 39 -1.64 0.51 -6.69
CA PRO A 39 -0.85 -0.70 -6.51
C PRO A 39 0.59 -0.36 -6.18
N PHE A 40 1.20 -1.19 -5.34
CA PHE A 40 2.58 -0.94 -4.92
C PHE A 40 3.39 -2.22 -4.75
N ILE A 41 4.71 -2.06 -4.88
CA ILE A 41 5.70 -3.04 -4.42
C ILE A 41 6.37 -2.43 -3.20
N SER A 42 6.25 -3.08 -2.05
CA SER A 42 6.91 -2.62 -0.83
C SER A 42 8.23 -3.36 -0.63
N ILE A 43 9.28 -2.58 -0.36
CA ILE A 43 10.62 -3.10 -0.12
C ILE A 43 11.05 -2.63 1.26
N PRO A 44 11.00 -3.52 2.28
CA PRO A 44 11.31 -3.10 3.63
C PRO A 44 12.76 -2.66 3.79
N LEU A 45 12.97 -1.62 4.58
CA LEU A 45 14.30 -1.17 4.94
C LEU A 45 14.91 -2.19 5.92
N PRO A 46 16.06 -2.83 5.57
CA PRO A 46 16.62 -3.90 6.41
C PRO A 46 17.04 -3.43 7.81
N THR A 47 17.35 -2.14 7.94
CA THR A 47 17.82 -1.54 9.19
C THR A 47 16.72 -0.91 10.03
N SER A 48 15.45 -1.13 9.68
CA SER A 48 14.34 -0.57 10.46
C SER A 48 14.29 -1.21 11.87
N ALA A 49 13.92 -0.39 12.86
CA ALA A 49 13.83 -0.84 14.25
C ALA A 49 12.85 -2.01 14.39
N ASP A 50 13.27 -3.07 15.09
CA ASP A 50 12.47 -4.27 15.36
C ASP A 50 11.85 -4.91 14.11
N ASN A 51 12.46 -4.71 12.93
CA ASN A 51 11.92 -5.20 11.65
C ASN A 51 10.51 -4.70 11.34
N HIS A 52 10.15 -3.50 11.81
CA HIS A 52 8.80 -2.97 11.59
C HIS A 52 8.42 -2.92 10.12
N GLN A 53 9.34 -2.48 9.25
CA GLN A 53 9.04 -2.40 7.83
C GLN A 53 8.82 -3.77 7.19
N TYR A 54 9.60 -4.77 7.59
CA TYR A 54 9.39 -6.14 7.12
C TYR A 54 8.03 -6.66 7.54
N LYS A 55 7.66 -6.48 8.80
CA LYS A 55 6.37 -6.94 9.34
C LYS A 55 5.20 -6.25 8.63
N ASN A 56 5.32 -4.96 8.36
CA ASN A 56 4.30 -4.21 7.62
C ASN A 56 4.15 -4.74 6.19
N ALA A 57 5.27 -4.93 5.48
CA ALA A 57 5.24 -5.44 4.11
C ALA A 57 4.61 -6.82 4.05
N GLU A 58 4.99 -7.71 4.95
CA GLU A 58 4.43 -9.06 5.03
C GLU A 58 2.93 -9.03 5.33
N PHE A 59 2.51 -8.21 6.29
CA PHE A 59 1.10 -8.08 6.66
C PHE A 59 0.25 -7.64 5.46
N TYR A 60 0.67 -6.57 4.78
CA TYR A 60 -0.11 -6.05 3.65
C TYR A 60 -0.08 -6.98 2.44
N ALA A 61 1.05 -7.68 2.22
CA ALA A 61 1.14 -8.66 1.14
C ALA A 61 0.21 -9.86 1.37
N LYS A 62 0.14 -10.35 2.61
CA LYS A 62 -0.78 -11.45 2.96
C LYS A 62 -2.24 -11.07 2.81
N LYS A 63 -2.57 -9.81 3.04
CA LYS A 63 -3.93 -9.29 2.82
C LYS A 63 -4.23 -9.05 1.34
N GLY A 64 -3.24 -9.13 0.48
CA GLY A 64 -3.43 -8.89 -0.95
C GLY A 64 -3.52 -7.42 -1.32
N PHE A 65 -2.96 -6.52 -0.51
CA PHE A 65 -3.03 -5.07 -0.73
C PHE A 65 -1.84 -4.52 -1.50
N GLY A 66 -0.77 -5.27 -1.61
CA GLY A 66 0.44 -4.86 -2.32
C GLY A 66 1.35 -6.04 -2.58
N PHE A 67 2.34 -5.82 -3.42
CA PHE A 67 3.39 -6.79 -3.67
C PHE A 67 4.56 -6.52 -2.71
N PHE A 68 5.34 -7.55 -2.45
CA PHE A 68 6.44 -7.51 -1.48
C PHE A 68 7.71 -8.03 -2.12
N LEU A 69 8.85 -7.36 -1.84
CA LEU A 69 10.16 -7.81 -2.30
C LEU A 69 11.20 -7.43 -1.25
N ASN A 70 12.05 -8.38 -0.87
CA ASN A 70 13.18 -8.09 0.02
C ASN A 70 14.27 -7.31 -0.72
N GLN A 71 14.96 -6.42 -0.02
CA GLN A 71 16.02 -5.61 -0.63
C GLN A 71 17.11 -6.48 -1.25
N LYS A 72 17.46 -7.60 -0.64
CA LYS A 72 18.49 -8.50 -1.15
C LYS A 72 18.12 -9.10 -2.52
N ASP A 73 16.84 -9.12 -2.87
CA ASP A 73 16.33 -9.74 -4.09
C ASP A 73 16.05 -8.72 -5.21
N ILE A 74 16.29 -7.42 -4.96
CA ILE A 74 16.00 -6.37 -5.94
C ILE A 74 16.73 -6.62 -7.25
N LYS A 75 18.03 -6.89 -7.16
CA LYS A 75 18.88 -7.03 -8.35
C LYS A 75 18.41 -8.18 -9.26
N ASP A 76 18.01 -9.29 -8.67
CA ASP A 76 17.66 -10.49 -9.41
C ASP A 76 16.17 -10.57 -9.77
N ASN A 77 15.29 -9.99 -8.94
CA ASN A 77 13.86 -10.27 -9.03
C ASN A 77 12.96 -9.06 -9.29
N LEU A 78 13.44 -7.83 -9.10
CA LEU A 78 12.56 -6.65 -9.25
C LEU A 78 12.04 -6.51 -10.68
N TYR A 79 12.92 -6.63 -11.66
CA TYR A 79 12.53 -6.51 -13.07
C TYR A 79 11.51 -7.60 -13.45
N ASP A 80 11.77 -8.83 -13.04
CA ASP A 80 10.87 -9.95 -13.32
C ASP A 80 9.51 -9.75 -12.68
N LEU A 81 9.47 -9.21 -11.45
CA LEU A 81 8.21 -8.93 -10.77
C LEU A 81 7.42 -7.85 -11.50
N ILE A 82 8.08 -6.76 -11.89
CA ILE A 82 7.43 -5.69 -12.64
C ILE A 82 6.89 -6.21 -13.96
N ASP A 83 7.68 -6.99 -14.68
CA ASP A 83 7.29 -7.58 -15.95
C ASP A 83 6.06 -8.48 -15.78
N LYS A 84 6.06 -9.32 -14.75
CA LYS A 84 4.92 -10.19 -14.45
C LYS A 84 3.67 -9.38 -14.14
N ILE A 85 3.78 -8.31 -13.37
CA ILE A 85 2.65 -7.47 -12.99
C ILE A 85 2.03 -6.82 -14.23
N PHE A 86 2.85 -6.29 -15.14
CA PHE A 86 2.34 -5.62 -16.34
C PHE A 86 1.84 -6.58 -17.41
N ASN A 87 2.30 -7.83 -17.41
CA ASN A 87 1.84 -8.84 -18.37
C ASN A 87 0.62 -9.63 -17.88
N ASP A 88 0.29 -9.55 -16.59
CA ASP A 88 -0.89 -10.21 -16.05
C ASP A 88 -1.79 -9.19 -15.35
N LYS A 89 -2.71 -8.64 -16.10
CA LYS A 89 -3.64 -7.62 -15.62
C LYS A 89 -4.45 -8.08 -14.41
N SER A 90 -4.71 -9.38 -14.28
CA SER A 90 -5.49 -9.91 -13.15
C SER A 90 -4.81 -9.69 -11.80
N LEU A 91 -3.48 -9.62 -11.77
CA LEU A 91 -2.74 -9.36 -10.53
C LEU A 91 -3.05 -7.98 -9.96
N ILE A 92 -3.01 -6.95 -10.80
CA ILE A 92 -3.34 -5.58 -10.38
C ILE A 92 -4.83 -5.46 -10.07
N ASP A 93 -5.69 -6.01 -10.90
CA ASP A 93 -7.14 -5.91 -10.70
C ASP A 93 -7.56 -6.53 -9.36
N THR A 94 -7.02 -7.69 -9.02
CA THR A 94 -7.29 -8.35 -7.73
C THR A 94 -6.79 -7.51 -6.57
N LEU A 95 -5.59 -6.98 -6.68
CA LEU A 95 -4.99 -6.16 -5.62
C LEU A 95 -5.79 -4.88 -5.40
N LEU A 96 -6.17 -4.19 -6.45
CA LEU A 96 -6.96 -2.97 -6.34
C LEU A 96 -8.35 -3.23 -5.76
N THR A 97 -8.96 -4.36 -6.09
CA THR A 97 -10.23 -4.78 -5.50
C THR A 97 -10.09 -5.00 -3.99
N ASN A 98 -9.02 -5.69 -3.57
CA ASN A 98 -8.75 -5.92 -2.15
C ASN A 98 -8.55 -4.61 -1.39
N GLN A 99 -7.78 -3.69 -1.96
CA GLN A 99 -7.55 -2.37 -1.36
C GLN A 99 -8.87 -1.60 -1.19
N ARG A 100 -9.70 -1.62 -2.21
CA ARG A 100 -10.99 -0.89 -2.20
C ARG A 100 -11.92 -1.42 -1.13
N GLN A 101 -12.04 -2.74 -1.02
CA GLN A 101 -12.88 -3.37 0.00
C GLN A 101 -12.40 -3.04 1.42
N HIS A 102 -11.10 -2.99 1.63
CA HIS A 102 -10.53 -2.61 2.92
C HIS A 102 -10.86 -1.16 3.28
N SER A 103 -10.67 -0.23 2.36
CA SER A 103 -10.95 1.19 2.59
C SER A 103 -12.43 1.43 2.88
N ASP A 104 -13.32 0.80 2.14
CA ASP A 104 -14.76 0.93 2.34
C ASP A 104 -15.17 0.41 3.72
N LYS A 105 -14.60 -0.71 4.14
CA LYS A 105 -14.87 -1.30 5.45
C LYS A 105 -14.41 -0.39 6.59
N ASP A 106 -13.24 0.22 6.45
CA ASP A 106 -12.71 1.14 7.47
C ASP A 106 -13.59 2.39 7.61
N ILE A 107 -14.03 2.95 6.49
CA ILE A 107 -14.94 4.10 6.49
C ILE A 107 -16.24 3.74 7.19
N PHE A 108 -16.82 2.60 6.86
CA PHE A 108 -18.07 2.13 7.44
C PHE A 108 -17.94 1.94 8.96
N ASN A 109 -16.86 1.31 9.41
CA ASN A 109 -16.62 1.12 10.84
C ASN A 109 -16.45 2.46 11.58
N SER A 110 -15.75 3.42 10.99
CA SER A 110 -15.59 4.76 11.57
C SER A 110 -16.93 5.47 11.71
N LEU A 111 -17.79 5.39 10.69
CA LEU A 111 -19.13 5.97 10.75
C LEU A 111 -19.99 5.34 11.84
N ASN A 112 -19.95 4.02 11.97
CA ASN A 112 -20.69 3.31 13.01
C ASN A 112 -20.27 3.73 14.42
N LEU A 113 -18.95 3.87 14.65
CA LEU A 113 -18.43 4.33 15.94
C LEU A 113 -18.90 5.76 16.26
N GLN A 114 -18.91 6.63 15.26
CA GLN A 114 -19.40 8.01 15.45
C GLN A 114 -20.88 8.05 15.77
N ILE A 115 -21.68 7.22 15.11
CA ILE A 115 -23.12 7.12 15.37
C ILE A 115 -23.39 6.61 16.79
N GLU A 116 -22.70 5.56 17.22
CA GLU A 116 -22.81 5.02 18.57
C GLU A 116 -22.49 6.08 19.63
N LYS A 117 -21.43 6.85 19.41
CA LYS A 117 -21.01 7.92 20.30
C LYS A 117 -22.11 8.99 20.44
N ILE A 118 -22.72 9.39 19.33
CA ILE A 118 -23.81 10.35 19.33
C ILE A 118 -25.03 9.83 20.10
N LEU A 119 -25.37 8.56 19.91
CA LEU A 119 -26.48 7.94 20.62
C LEU A 119 -26.24 7.88 22.14
N ASP A 120 -25.00 7.56 22.54
CA ASP A 120 -24.64 7.52 23.97
C ASP A 120 -24.69 8.91 24.62
N GLU A 121 -24.33 9.97 23.90
CA GLU A 121 -24.39 11.34 24.41
C GLU A 121 -25.83 11.83 24.64
N LYS A 122 -26.82 11.23 23.97
CA LYS A 122 -28.24 11.60 24.11
C LYS A 122 -28.94 10.87 25.26
N ASN A 123 -28.31 9.85 25.77
CA ASN A 123 -28.84 9.10 26.89
C ASN A 123 -28.27 9.62 28.21
#